data_7a570a3cf9d1f6031bd61283c6ee8feb
#
_entry.id   7a570a3cf9d1f6031bd61283c6ee8feb
#
_cell.length_a   1.000
_cell.length_b   1.000
_cell.length_c   1.000
_cell.angle_alpha   90.00
_cell.angle_beta   90.00
_cell.angle_gamma   90.00
#
_symmetry.space_group_name_H-M   'P 1'
#
loop_
_entity.id
_entity.type
_entity.pdbx_description
1 polymer ?
#
loop_
_entity_poly.entity_id
_entity_poly.type
_entity_poly.pdbx_seq_one_letter_code
_entity_poly.pdbx_strand_id
1 'polypeptide(L)'
;SDLGALLLEARLIKEQQPLFNKRLRRNRQLCALQLNEKRVDVVYAKEVDFSRAPNLFGLFANRRAALQALQTIADEQKLCYGLLGLEPLSRGRACFRSALKRCAGACCGKESHDDHALRLRQSLERLRVVCWPWKGAVALKEQHPEMTQYHIIQNWLWLGAVNSLKEATTLIRAPAGFDHDGYKILCKPLLSGNYEITELDPVNDQQAS
;
A
#
# COMPACT_ATOMS: atom_id res chain seq x y z
N SER A 1 17.44 -19.64 0.94
CA SER A 1 16.16 -19.33 1.54
C SER A 1 15.23 -18.72 0.51
N ASP A 2 14.01 -19.16 0.51
CA ASP A 2 13.06 -18.77 -0.51
C ASP A 2 12.71 -17.28 -0.39
N LEU A 3 12.56 -16.77 0.83
CA LEU A 3 12.28 -15.36 1.07
C LEU A 3 13.50 -14.48 0.75
N GLY A 4 14.67 -14.85 1.24
CA GLY A 4 15.91 -14.13 0.97
C GLY A 4 16.23 -14.07 -0.52
N ALA A 5 16.00 -15.16 -1.26
CA ALA A 5 16.17 -15.20 -2.70
C ALA A 5 15.21 -14.24 -3.42
N LEU A 6 13.93 -14.23 -3.06
CA LEU A 6 12.93 -13.31 -3.63
C LEU A 6 13.28 -11.83 -3.37
N LEU A 7 13.71 -11.50 -2.16
CA LEU A 7 14.10 -10.15 -1.80
C LEU A 7 15.37 -9.69 -2.53
N LEU A 8 16.35 -10.57 -2.62
CA LEU A 8 17.60 -10.30 -3.35
C LEU A 8 17.34 -10.14 -4.84
N GLU A 9 16.54 -11.03 -5.44
CA GLU A 9 16.16 -10.94 -6.85
C GLU A 9 15.45 -9.62 -7.15
N ALA A 10 14.45 -9.24 -6.34
CA ALA A 10 13.74 -7.98 -6.49
C ALA A 10 14.69 -6.77 -6.41
N ARG A 11 15.68 -6.80 -5.49
CA ARG A 11 16.70 -5.76 -5.37
C ARG A 11 17.60 -5.71 -6.61
N LEU A 12 18.13 -6.86 -7.05
CA LEU A 12 19.01 -6.93 -8.20
C LEU A 12 18.32 -6.49 -9.50
N ILE A 13 17.07 -6.89 -9.72
CA ILE A 13 16.28 -6.41 -10.86
C ILE A 13 16.16 -4.89 -10.84
N LYS A 14 15.95 -4.29 -9.67
CA LYS A 14 15.89 -2.84 -9.51
C LYS A 14 17.21 -2.15 -9.81
N GLU A 15 18.31 -2.69 -9.31
CA GLU A 15 19.64 -2.12 -9.48
C GLU A 15 20.16 -2.27 -10.91
N GLN A 16 19.84 -3.38 -11.58
CA GLN A 16 20.30 -3.69 -12.93
C GLN A 16 19.43 -3.14 -14.06
N GLN A 17 18.27 -2.55 -13.75
CA GLN A 17 17.44 -1.94 -14.80
C GLN A 17 18.16 -0.73 -15.42
N PRO A 18 18.57 -0.81 -16.73
CA PRO A 18 19.36 0.25 -17.37
C PRO A 18 18.60 1.56 -17.56
N LEU A 19 17.36 1.64 -17.11
CA LEU A 19 16.46 2.77 -17.27
C LEU A 19 16.09 3.37 -15.91
N PHE A 20 17.09 3.85 -15.19
CA PHE A 20 16.95 4.66 -13.98
C PHE A 20 15.86 5.74 -14.13
N ASN A 21 15.75 6.36 -15.29
CA ASN A 21 14.72 7.34 -15.62
C ASN A 21 13.30 6.74 -15.67
N LYS A 22 13.13 5.51 -16.17
CA LYS A 22 11.80 4.85 -16.17
C LYS A 22 11.35 4.48 -14.77
N ARG A 23 12.30 4.07 -13.92
CA ARG A 23 12.01 3.74 -12.52
C ARG A 23 11.60 4.97 -11.73
N LEU A 24 12.32 6.07 -11.86
CA LEU A 24 11.96 7.35 -11.22
C LEU A 24 10.58 7.83 -11.69
N ARG A 25 10.24 7.65 -12.97
CA ARG A 25 8.90 7.95 -13.49
C ARG A 25 7.83 7.02 -12.92
N ARG A 26 8.09 5.72 -12.82
CA ARG A 26 7.16 4.75 -12.22
C ARG A 26 6.89 5.07 -10.75
N ASN A 27 7.92 5.35 -9.95
CA ASN A 27 7.75 5.74 -8.56
C ASN A 27 7.03 7.08 -8.39
N ARG A 28 7.23 8.03 -9.31
CA ARG A 28 6.52 9.31 -9.30
C ARG A 28 5.04 9.18 -9.62
N GLN A 29 4.65 8.15 -10.36
CA GLN A 29 3.27 7.88 -10.75
C GLN A 29 2.56 6.87 -9.85
N LEU A 30 3.31 6.15 -9.01
CA LEU A 30 2.73 5.20 -8.07
C LEU A 30 1.71 5.92 -7.19
N CYS A 31 0.49 5.42 -7.20
CA CYS A 31 -0.62 6.02 -6.49
C CYS A 31 -1.54 4.96 -5.86
N ALA A 32 -2.39 5.42 -4.98
CA ALA A 32 -3.44 4.64 -4.33
C ALA A 32 -4.73 5.45 -4.26
N LEU A 33 -5.83 4.77 -3.98
CA LEU A 33 -7.09 5.40 -3.60
C LEU A 33 -7.07 5.61 -2.09
N GLN A 34 -7.36 6.83 -1.64
CA GLN A 34 -7.55 7.14 -0.22
C GLN A 34 -9.00 7.46 0.06
N LEU A 35 -9.58 6.75 1.02
CA LEU A 35 -10.94 6.99 1.46
C LEU A 35 -10.95 7.92 2.67
N ASN A 36 -11.44 9.14 2.46
CA ASN A 36 -11.65 10.15 3.50
C ASN A 36 -13.14 10.33 3.73
N GLU A 37 -13.64 9.93 4.89
CA GLU A 37 -15.07 9.92 5.20
C GLU A 37 -15.91 9.25 4.10
N LYS A 38 -16.47 10.02 3.17
CA LYS A 38 -17.33 9.55 2.07
C LYS A 38 -16.73 9.79 0.69
N ARG A 39 -15.51 10.31 0.63
CA ARG A 39 -14.83 10.75 -0.59
C ARG A 39 -13.61 9.89 -0.88
N VAL A 40 -13.41 9.60 -2.16
CA VAL A 40 -12.21 8.89 -2.65
C VAL A 40 -11.32 9.87 -3.40
N ASP A 41 -10.07 9.95 -2.99
CA ASP A 41 -9.04 10.74 -3.66
C ASP A 41 -7.92 9.83 -4.17
N VAL A 42 -7.30 10.21 -5.29
CA VAL A 42 -6.08 9.57 -5.75
C VAL A 42 -4.89 10.29 -5.12
N VAL A 43 -4.09 9.55 -4.36
CA VAL A 43 -2.89 10.07 -3.69
C VAL A 43 -1.64 9.39 -4.21
N TYR A 44 -0.51 10.12 -4.21
CA TYR A 44 0.74 9.65 -4.77
C TYR A 44 1.76 9.32 -3.70
N ALA A 45 2.51 8.24 -3.91
CA ALA A 45 3.56 7.80 -2.99
C ALA A 45 4.68 8.83 -2.79
N LYS A 46 4.88 9.74 -3.75
CA LYS A 46 5.83 10.86 -3.64
C LYS A 46 5.39 11.95 -2.65
N GLU A 47 4.09 12.02 -2.34
CA GLU A 47 3.48 13.08 -1.52
C GLU A 47 3.02 12.56 -0.16
N VAL A 48 2.66 11.28 -0.09
CA VAL A 48 2.12 10.62 1.09
C VAL A 48 2.95 9.39 1.42
N ASP A 49 3.27 9.19 2.69
CA ASP A 49 3.94 7.98 3.14
C ASP A 49 2.97 6.80 3.16
N PHE A 50 3.04 5.93 2.16
CA PHE A 50 2.15 4.78 2.01
C PHE A 50 2.35 3.70 3.08
N SER A 51 3.45 3.73 3.81
CA SER A 51 3.66 2.82 4.93
C SER A 51 2.91 3.24 6.20
N ARG A 52 2.50 4.50 6.31
CA ARG A 52 1.89 5.09 7.51
C ARG A 52 0.48 5.66 7.28
N ALA A 53 0.15 6.07 6.07
CA ALA A 53 -1.13 6.69 5.77
C ALA A 53 -2.29 5.69 5.91
N PRO A 54 -3.36 6.03 6.64
CA PRO A 54 -4.51 5.16 6.80
C PRO A 54 -5.42 5.19 5.58
N ASN A 55 -6.28 4.19 5.47
CA ASN A 55 -7.35 4.13 4.48
C ASN A 55 -6.86 4.22 3.03
N LEU A 56 -5.73 3.61 2.73
CA LEU A 56 -5.21 3.45 1.38
C LEU A 56 -5.65 2.11 0.78
N PHE A 57 -6.01 2.14 -0.49
CA PHE A 57 -6.50 0.99 -1.23
C PHE A 57 -5.85 0.91 -2.60
N GLY A 58 -5.35 -0.27 -2.93
CA GLY A 58 -4.63 -0.55 -4.17
C GLY A 58 -3.26 0.11 -4.22
N LEU A 59 -2.44 -0.40 -5.12
CA LEU A 59 -1.19 0.19 -5.54
C LEU A 59 -1.20 0.19 -7.05
N PHE A 60 -1.35 1.36 -7.65
CA PHE A 60 -1.56 1.53 -9.08
C PHE A 60 -0.36 2.21 -9.71
N ALA A 61 0.00 1.76 -10.90
CA ALA A 61 1.14 2.32 -11.63
C ALA A 61 0.97 3.79 -12.00
N ASN A 62 -0.29 4.25 -12.13
CA ASN A 62 -0.62 5.62 -12.49
C ASN A 62 -2.10 5.94 -12.14
N ARG A 63 -2.45 7.22 -12.24
CA ARG A 63 -3.81 7.72 -11.97
C ARG A 63 -4.88 7.04 -12.82
N ARG A 64 -4.60 6.80 -14.09
CA ARG A 64 -5.56 6.16 -15.02
C ARG A 64 -5.94 4.77 -14.52
N ALA A 65 -4.95 3.98 -14.12
CA ALA A 65 -5.19 2.63 -13.58
C ALA A 65 -6.01 2.68 -12.28
N ALA A 66 -5.74 3.62 -11.38
CA ALA A 66 -6.49 3.83 -10.16
C ALA A 66 -7.97 4.17 -10.42
N LEU A 67 -8.22 5.12 -11.32
CA LEU A 67 -9.58 5.52 -11.69
C LEU A 67 -10.33 4.41 -12.41
N GLN A 68 -9.67 3.65 -13.26
CA GLN A 68 -10.26 2.50 -13.94
C GLN A 68 -10.66 1.40 -12.94
N ALA A 69 -9.84 1.12 -11.94
CA ALA A 69 -10.19 0.19 -10.87
C ALA A 69 -11.41 0.68 -10.07
N LEU A 70 -11.47 1.98 -9.75
CA LEU A 70 -12.61 2.58 -9.07
C LEU A 70 -13.89 2.51 -9.90
N GLN A 71 -13.81 2.74 -11.21
CA GLN A 71 -14.95 2.57 -12.14
C GLN A 71 -15.46 1.13 -12.16
N THR A 72 -14.56 0.16 -12.23
CA THR A 72 -14.92 -1.26 -12.21
C THR A 72 -15.66 -1.62 -10.92
N ILE A 73 -15.17 -1.19 -9.77
CA ILE A 73 -15.83 -1.39 -8.48
C ILE A 73 -17.21 -0.71 -8.45
N ALA A 74 -17.30 0.52 -8.94
CA ALA A 74 -18.54 1.26 -9.00
C ALA A 74 -19.59 0.57 -9.90
N ASP A 75 -19.16 0.00 -11.01
CA ASP A 75 -20.04 -0.74 -11.92
C ASP A 75 -20.54 -2.04 -11.28
N GLU A 76 -19.68 -2.81 -10.65
CA GLU A 76 -20.02 -4.04 -9.95
C GLU A 76 -20.98 -3.81 -8.79
N GLN A 77 -20.79 -2.73 -8.04
CA GLN A 77 -21.50 -2.44 -6.80
C GLN A 77 -22.61 -1.38 -6.94
N LYS A 78 -22.89 -0.92 -8.16
CA LYS A 78 -23.88 0.15 -8.43
C LYS A 78 -23.63 1.43 -7.62
N LEU A 79 -22.37 1.80 -7.44
CA LEU A 79 -22.00 3.03 -6.76
C LEU A 79 -22.23 4.24 -7.68
N CYS A 80 -22.43 5.39 -7.08
CA CYS A 80 -22.69 6.62 -7.80
C CYS A 80 -21.39 7.26 -8.28
N TYR A 81 -21.19 7.40 -9.57
CA TYR A 81 -20.01 8.08 -10.15
C TYR A 81 -19.85 9.52 -9.69
N GLY A 82 -20.98 10.24 -9.56
CA GLY A 82 -20.93 11.64 -9.08
C GLY A 82 -20.40 11.75 -7.66
N LEU A 83 -20.83 10.87 -6.74
CA LEU A 83 -20.33 10.84 -5.36
C LEU A 83 -18.88 10.39 -5.27
N LEU A 84 -18.42 9.57 -6.22
CA LEU A 84 -17.02 9.13 -6.30
C LEU A 84 -16.09 10.13 -6.98
N GLY A 85 -16.64 11.21 -7.54
CA GLY A 85 -15.86 12.21 -8.28
C GLY A 85 -15.44 11.74 -9.68
N LEU A 86 -16.01 10.66 -10.21
CA LEU A 86 -15.76 10.16 -11.56
C LEU A 86 -16.51 10.95 -12.63
N GLU A 87 -17.62 11.56 -12.24
CA GLU A 87 -18.45 12.45 -13.06
C GLU A 87 -18.89 13.66 -12.23
N PRO A 88 -19.29 14.76 -12.85
CA PRO A 88 -19.91 15.88 -12.15
C PRO A 88 -21.15 15.43 -11.37
N LEU A 89 -21.28 15.86 -10.12
CA LEU A 89 -22.41 15.53 -9.28
C LEU A 89 -23.68 16.26 -9.74
N SER A 90 -24.72 15.50 -10.07
CA SER A 90 -26.04 16.04 -10.36
C SER A 90 -26.75 16.45 -9.08
N ARG A 91 -26.78 17.74 -8.77
CA ARG A 91 -27.43 18.25 -7.55
C ARG A 91 -28.95 18.08 -7.63
N GLY A 92 -29.50 17.32 -6.69
CA GLY A 92 -30.96 17.12 -6.55
C GLY A 92 -31.65 16.34 -7.68
N ARG A 93 -30.89 15.71 -8.54
CA ARG A 93 -31.42 14.86 -9.64
C ARG A 93 -30.71 13.52 -9.68
N ALA A 94 -31.45 12.49 -10.08
CA ALA A 94 -30.86 11.19 -10.37
C ALA A 94 -29.83 11.31 -11.50
N CYS A 95 -28.65 10.71 -11.31
CA CYS A 95 -27.66 10.62 -12.37
C CYS A 95 -28.17 9.73 -13.51
N PHE A 96 -27.61 9.88 -14.72
CA PHE A 96 -27.98 9.06 -15.87
C PHE A 96 -27.85 7.56 -15.59
N ARG A 97 -26.84 7.15 -14.84
CA ARG A 97 -26.63 5.75 -14.44
C ARG A 97 -27.74 5.20 -13.53
N SER A 98 -28.40 6.06 -12.73
CA SER A 98 -29.56 5.66 -11.93
C SER A 98 -30.75 5.30 -12.82
N ALA A 99 -30.98 6.05 -13.88
CA ALA A 99 -32.00 5.72 -14.88
C ALA A 99 -31.74 4.37 -15.56
N LEU A 100 -30.48 4.03 -15.80
CA LEU A 100 -30.04 2.76 -16.35
C LEU A 100 -29.94 1.61 -15.33
N LYS A 101 -30.37 1.81 -14.09
CA LYS A 101 -30.26 0.87 -12.97
C LYS A 101 -28.80 0.43 -12.66
N ARG A 102 -27.83 1.27 -13.01
CA ARG A 102 -26.39 1.08 -12.75
C ARG A 102 -25.87 1.89 -11.56
N CYS A 103 -26.74 2.63 -10.90
CA CYS A 103 -26.51 3.35 -9.67
C CYS A 103 -27.69 3.09 -8.75
N ALA A 104 -27.41 2.79 -7.47
CA ALA A 104 -28.46 2.53 -6.47
C ALA A 104 -29.23 3.79 -6.05
N GLY A 105 -28.83 4.96 -6.53
CA GLY A 105 -29.56 6.22 -6.38
C GLY A 105 -29.17 7.02 -5.14
N ALA A 106 -27.97 6.88 -4.64
CA ALA A 106 -27.45 7.73 -3.54
C ALA A 106 -27.42 9.22 -3.93
N CYS A 107 -27.30 9.54 -5.23
CA CYS A 107 -27.35 10.90 -5.76
C CYS A 107 -28.75 11.56 -5.67
N CYS A 108 -29.82 10.78 -5.57
CA CYS A 108 -31.20 11.27 -5.56
C CYS A 108 -32.00 10.81 -4.34
N GLY A 109 -31.35 10.32 -3.30
CA GLY A 109 -32.00 9.95 -2.03
C GLY A 109 -32.66 8.57 -2.00
N LYS A 110 -32.54 7.76 -3.05
CA LYS A 110 -33.00 6.35 -3.03
C LYS A 110 -32.16 5.47 -2.12
N GLU A 111 -30.91 5.81 -1.93
CA GLU A 111 -29.97 5.24 -0.98
C GLU A 111 -29.38 6.34 -0.13
N SER A 112 -29.14 6.09 1.17
CA SER A 112 -28.44 7.07 2.01
C SER A 112 -26.98 7.19 1.62
N HIS A 113 -26.39 8.36 1.85
CA HIS A 113 -24.94 8.55 1.64
C HIS A 113 -24.10 7.64 2.56
N ASP A 114 -24.61 7.31 3.75
CA ASP A 114 -23.92 6.43 4.70
C ASP A 114 -23.90 4.98 4.19
N ASP A 115 -25.03 4.47 3.66
CA ASP A 115 -25.09 3.14 3.07
C ASP A 115 -24.19 3.02 1.82
N HIS A 116 -24.17 4.06 0.98
CA HIS A 116 -23.28 4.14 -0.16
C HIS A 116 -21.81 4.12 0.28
N ALA A 117 -21.44 4.91 1.29
CA ALA A 117 -20.09 4.96 1.83
C ALA A 117 -19.68 3.61 2.46
N LEU A 118 -20.60 2.93 3.13
CA LEU A 118 -20.34 1.59 3.70
C LEU A 118 -20.06 0.57 2.61
N ARG A 119 -20.88 0.54 1.55
CA ARG A 119 -20.66 -0.37 0.39
C ARG A 119 -19.34 -0.07 -0.32
N LEU A 120 -19.00 1.20 -0.49
CA LEU A 120 -17.73 1.60 -1.05
C LEU A 120 -16.56 1.07 -0.22
N ARG A 121 -16.58 1.27 1.09
CA ARG A 121 -15.55 0.77 2.02
C ARG A 121 -15.41 -0.74 1.95
N GLN A 122 -16.51 -1.47 2.00
CA GLN A 122 -16.52 -2.94 1.90
C GLN A 122 -15.96 -3.43 0.56
N SER A 123 -16.28 -2.74 -0.53
CA SER A 123 -15.80 -3.08 -1.87
C SER A 123 -14.30 -2.84 -2.05
N LEU A 124 -13.75 -1.84 -1.36
CA LEU A 124 -12.33 -1.52 -1.40
C LEU A 124 -11.48 -2.40 -0.49
N GLU A 125 -12.07 -3.10 0.47
CA GLU A 125 -11.33 -3.83 1.52
C GLU A 125 -10.32 -4.83 0.97
N ARG A 126 -10.63 -5.53 -0.12
CA ARG A 126 -9.72 -6.46 -0.81
C ARG A 126 -8.44 -5.79 -1.34
N LEU A 127 -8.47 -4.48 -1.50
CA LEU A 127 -7.35 -3.67 -2.01
C LEU A 127 -6.61 -2.92 -0.91
N ARG A 128 -6.94 -3.15 0.34
CA ARG A 128 -6.33 -2.42 1.47
C ARG A 128 -4.82 -2.51 1.45
N VAL A 129 -4.16 -1.36 1.56
CA VAL A 129 -2.73 -1.26 1.82
C VAL A 129 -2.54 -1.26 3.33
N VAL A 130 -1.88 -2.29 3.86
CA VAL A 130 -1.67 -2.44 5.30
C VAL A 130 -0.62 -1.45 5.77
N CYS A 131 -0.95 -0.64 6.77
CA CYS A 131 0.02 0.23 7.43
C CYS A 131 1.11 -0.60 8.10
N TRP A 132 2.33 -0.04 8.15
CA TRP A 132 3.42 -0.65 8.91
C TRP A 132 3.03 -0.74 10.39
N PRO A 133 2.93 -1.96 10.95
CA PRO A 133 2.32 -2.13 12.27
C PRO A 133 3.28 -1.85 13.43
N TRP A 134 4.58 -1.67 13.17
CA TRP A 134 5.60 -1.46 14.19
C TRP A 134 6.10 -0.02 14.21
N LYS A 135 6.67 0.40 15.34
CA LYS A 135 7.22 1.76 15.49
C LYS A 135 8.49 1.99 14.68
N GLY A 136 9.34 0.97 14.59
CA GLY A 136 10.63 1.03 13.93
C GLY A 136 10.88 -0.16 13.02
N ALA A 137 12.14 -0.51 12.85
CA ALA A 137 12.54 -1.69 12.11
C ALA A 137 12.22 -2.98 12.86
N VAL A 138 12.05 -4.06 12.10
CA VAL A 138 11.92 -5.41 12.64
C VAL A 138 12.95 -6.35 12.00
N ALA A 139 13.29 -7.42 12.71
CA ALA A 139 14.05 -8.52 12.19
C ALA A 139 13.13 -9.73 12.00
N LEU A 140 13.01 -10.22 10.78
CA LEU A 140 12.33 -11.47 10.46
C LEU A 140 13.37 -12.58 10.40
N LYS A 141 13.22 -13.57 11.26
CA LYS A 141 14.13 -14.72 11.33
C LYS A 141 13.74 -15.76 10.30
N GLU A 142 14.68 -16.12 9.46
CA GLU A 142 14.58 -17.22 8.52
C GLU A 142 15.60 -18.30 8.89
N GLN A 143 15.10 -19.49 9.18
CA GLN A 143 15.93 -20.58 9.69
C GLN A 143 16.01 -21.72 8.66
N HIS A 144 17.23 -22.12 8.35
CA HIS A 144 17.58 -23.28 7.56
C HIS A 144 18.41 -24.25 8.39
N PRO A 145 18.51 -25.53 8.00
CA PRO A 145 19.28 -26.52 8.75
C PRO A 145 20.73 -26.11 9.04
N GLU A 146 21.34 -25.36 8.15
CA GLU A 146 22.76 -24.98 8.24
C GLU A 146 22.98 -23.49 8.54
N MET A 147 21.91 -22.66 8.50
CA MET A 147 22.09 -21.21 8.62
C MET A 147 20.81 -20.53 9.15
N THR A 148 21.01 -19.57 10.02
CA THR A 148 19.96 -18.63 10.42
C THR A 148 20.27 -17.25 9.86
N GLN A 149 19.30 -16.62 9.21
CA GLN A 149 19.39 -15.25 8.73
C GLN A 149 18.29 -14.39 9.35
N TYR A 150 18.61 -13.12 9.54
CA TYR A 150 17.67 -12.10 9.99
C TYR A 150 17.50 -11.07 8.88
N HIS A 151 16.31 -11.00 8.31
CA HIS A 151 15.94 -9.97 7.34
C HIS A 151 15.49 -8.72 8.09
N ILE A 152 16.19 -7.63 7.87
CA ILE A 152 15.91 -6.33 8.51
C ILE A 152 15.00 -5.53 7.61
N ILE A 153 13.85 -5.14 8.14
CA ILE A 153 12.78 -4.51 7.38
C ILE A 153 12.26 -3.31 8.15
N GLN A 154 12.02 -2.21 7.46
CA GLN A 154 11.39 -1.03 8.02
C GLN A 154 10.45 -0.39 6.98
N ASN A 155 9.22 -0.10 7.38
CA ASN A 155 8.22 0.52 6.49
C ASN A 155 8.05 -0.22 5.16
N TRP A 156 8.00 -1.57 5.22
CA TRP A 156 7.91 -2.47 4.06
C TRP A 156 9.13 -2.46 3.13
N LEU A 157 10.22 -1.80 3.53
CA LEU A 157 11.48 -1.80 2.80
C LEU A 157 12.45 -2.80 3.43
N TRP A 158 12.92 -3.74 2.63
CA TRP A 158 13.99 -4.64 3.04
C TRP A 158 15.34 -3.93 3.00
N LEU A 159 15.98 -3.80 4.17
CA LEU A 159 17.26 -3.13 4.33
C LEU A 159 18.45 -4.06 4.06
N GLY A 160 18.28 -5.37 4.26
CA GLY A 160 19.29 -6.37 4.06
C GLY A 160 19.10 -7.57 4.98
N ALA A 161 20.04 -8.49 4.94
CA ALA A 161 20.08 -9.67 5.81
C ALA A 161 21.39 -9.69 6.61
N VAL A 162 21.32 -10.14 7.85
CA VAL A 162 22.46 -10.33 8.76
C VAL A 162 22.36 -11.68 9.43
N ASN A 163 23.49 -12.17 9.97
CA ASN A 163 23.57 -13.47 10.62
C ASN A 163 23.26 -13.41 12.14
N SER A 164 23.25 -12.20 12.68
CA SER A 164 22.91 -11.99 14.09
C SER A 164 22.14 -10.69 14.31
N LEU A 165 21.33 -10.64 15.37
CA LEU A 165 20.60 -9.41 15.73
C LEU A 165 21.53 -8.27 16.14
N LYS A 166 22.75 -8.56 16.60
CA LYS A 166 23.75 -7.53 16.95
C LYS A 166 24.18 -6.72 15.74
N GLU A 167 24.18 -7.33 14.54
CA GLU A 167 24.55 -6.66 13.29
C GLU A 167 23.39 -5.86 12.69
N ALA A 168 22.16 -6.08 13.18
CA ALA A 168 20.95 -5.47 12.62
C ALA A 168 21.01 -3.95 12.61
N THR A 169 21.58 -3.34 13.66
CA THR A 169 21.68 -1.87 13.79
C THR A 169 22.48 -1.21 12.67
N THR A 170 23.43 -1.94 12.06
CA THR A 170 24.24 -1.43 10.95
C THR A 170 23.43 -1.21 9.68
N LEU A 171 22.27 -1.88 9.55
CA LEU A 171 21.41 -1.79 8.39
C LEU A 171 20.26 -0.79 8.57
N ILE A 172 19.96 -0.40 9.82
CA ILE A 172 18.86 0.54 10.10
C ILE A 172 19.27 1.93 9.62
N ARG A 173 18.44 2.50 8.74
CA ARG A 173 18.63 3.84 8.17
C ARG A 173 17.27 4.45 7.84
N ALA A 174 17.26 5.77 7.62
CA ALA A 174 16.04 6.46 7.18
C ALA A 174 15.51 5.83 5.89
N PRO A 175 14.22 5.44 5.83
CA PRO A 175 13.65 4.83 4.64
C PRO A 175 13.59 5.82 3.49
N ALA A 176 13.96 5.36 2.30
CA ALA A 176 13.94 6.13 1.06
C ALA A 176 12.72 5.75 0.22
N GLY A 177 11.57 6.33 0.52
CA GLY A 177 10.34 6.13 -0.22
C GLY A 177 9.66 4.77 0.05
N PHE A 178 8.54 4.54 -0.63
CA PHE A 178 7.75 3.31 -0.53
C PHE A 178 8.17 2.31 -1.61
N ASP A 179 8.52 1.09 -1.19
CA ASP A 179 8.88 0.00 -2.09
C ASP A 179 7.67 -0.90 -2.37
N HIS A 180 7.05 -0.72 -3.54
CA HIS A 180 5.89 -1.50 -3.97
C HIS A 180 6.17 -3.01 -4.06
N ASP A 181 7.31 -3.40 -4.62
CA ASP A 181 7.66 -4.82 -4.75
C ASP A 181 8.00 -5.43 -3.40
N GLY A 182 8.74 -4.69 -2.56
CA GLY A 182 9.01 -5.09 -1.18
C GLY A 182 7.74 -5.29 -0.37
N TYR A 183 6.79 -4.38 -0.48
CA TYR A 183 5.48 -4.52 0.17
C TYR A 183 4.77 -5.82 -0.25
N LYS A 184 4.70 -6.11 -1.54
CA LYS A 184 4.05 -7.33 -2.05
C LYS A 184 4.72 -8.61 -1.56
N ILE A 185 6.04 -8.63 -1.51
CA ILE A 185 6.81 -9.79 -1.04
C ILE A 185 6.67 -9.96 0.47
N LEU A 186 6.73 -8.88 1.24
CA LEU A 186 6.86 -8.90 2.70
C LEU A 186 5.54 -8.94 3.45
N CYS A 187 4.46 -8.47 2.85
CA CYS A 187 3.17 -8.35 3.53
C CYS A 187 2.69 -9.67 4.11
N LYS A 188 2.68 -10.74 3.33
CA LYS A 188 2.26 -12.06 3.80
C LYS A 188 3.22 -12.66 4.83
N PRO A 189 4.54 -12.75 4.60
CA PRO A 189 5.47 -13.29 5.59
C PRO A 189 5.42 -12.57 6.94
N LEU A 190 5.33 -11.25 6.95
CA LEU A 190 5.31 -10.47 8.18
C LEU A 190 4.01 -10.57 8.96
N LEU A 191 2.88 -10.78 8.29
CA LEU A 191 1.55 -10.78 8.91
C LEU A 191 0.97 -12.18 9.15
N SER A 192 1.57 -13.23 8.57
CA SER A 192 1.02 -14.61 8.65
C SER A 192 1.25 -15.30 9.99
N GLY A 193 2.17 -14.81 10.82
CA GLY A 193 2.61 -15.49 12.04
C GLY A 193 3.51 -16.73 11.84
N ASN A 194 3.93 -16.99 10.59
CA ASN A 194 4.76 -18.15 10.27
C ASN A 194 6.25 -17.93 10.53
N TYR A 195 6.66 -16.70 10.77
CA TYR A 195 8.04 -16.31 11.04
C TYR A 195 8.16 -15.67 12.42
N GLU A 196 9.29 -15.89 13.08
CA GLU A 196 9.66 -15.17 14.29
C GLU A 196 10.08 -13.74 13.91
N ILE A 197 9.39 -12.76 14.50
CA ILE A 197 9.63 -11.35 14.27
C ILE A 197 10.05 -10.69 15.56
N THR A 198 11.17 -10.00 15.55
CA THR A 198 11.72 -9.23 16.67
C THR A 198 11.69 -7.74 16.33
N GLU A 199 11.04 -6.94 17.17
CA GLU A 199 11.13 -5.48 17.05
C GLU A 199 12.53 -5.03 17.45
N LEU A 200 13.09 -4.09 16.65
CA LEU A 200 14.39 -3.50 16.91
C LEU A 200 14.19 -2.11 17.51
N ASP A 201 14.90 -1.83 18.61
CA ASP A 201 14.86 -0.51 19.21
C ASP A 201 15.44 0.55 18.24
N PRO A 202 14.81 1.73 18.14
CA PRO A 202 15.42 2.83 17.40
C PRO A 202 16.79 3.14 18.00
N VAL A 203 17.80 3.31 17.14
CA VAL A 203 19.13 3.72 17.56
C VAL A 203 19.01 5.09 18.24
N ASN A 204 19.22 5.14 19.55
CA ASN A 204 19.33 6.40 20.26
C ASN A 204 20.64 7.09 19.82
N ASP A 205 20.52 8.12 19.00
CA ASP A 205 21.62 9.02 18.61
C ASP A 205 22.16 9.89 19.78
N GLN A 206 22.08 9.38 21.00
CA GLN A 206 22.53 10.08 22.21
C GLN A 206 23.83 9.50 22.80
N GLN A 207 24.73 8.97 21.97
CA GLN A 207 26.11 8.71 22.41
C GLN A 207 27.12 9.10 21.33
N ALA A 208 27.10 10.36 20.94
CA ALA A 208 28.23 11.02 20.27
C ALA A 208 28.44 12.40 20.93
N SER A 209 29.09 12.36 22.05
CA SER A 209 29.68 13.55 22.67
C SER A 209 31.14 13.26 22.99
#